data_be62dbe12202a1416c23ab5f2f5f1a93
#
_entry.id   be62dbe12202a1416c23ab5f2f5f1a93
#
_cell.length_a   1.000
_cell.length_b   1.000
_cell.length_c   1.000
_cell.angle_alpha   90.00
_cell.angle_beta   90.00
_cell.angle_gamma   90.00
#
_symmetry.space_group_name_H-M   'P 1'
#
loop_
_entity.id
_entity.type
_entity.pdbx_description
1 polymer ?
#
loop_
_entity_poly.entity_id
_entity_poly.type
_entity_poly.pdbx_seq_one_letter_code
_entity_poly.pdbx_strand_id
1 'polypeptide(L)'
;MSSRHVMPPANPEQEELLRERRSARMQRRKQSRRARLILWGTIGSSIVLLGLIGFIFWNIQSLLNHDAAYPITNNVSCDSVSHSTYHIHAHVTMYINGKSVTVLPGVGIALDGSCYYWMHTHASDGIIHIEAPENHNLSLDDFLNIWYQDFPKLGPVPRQLNQTGWKIYVNGKLRTDLTAAPLNIELPLASHDIVTMEFGAPYPRPLDASTYHFPANLPQ
;
A
#
# COMPACT_ATOMS: atom_id res chain seq x y z
N MET A 1 79.32 46.79 32.10
CA MET A 1 79.06 47.76 30.98
C MET A 1 78.46 46.93 29.80
N SER A 2 77.18 47.03 29.61
CA SER A 2 76.48 46.28 28.56
C SER A 2 76.35 47.14 27.34
N SER A 3 77.03 46.82 26.26
CA SER A 3 76.97 47.53 24.95
C SER A 3 75.62 47.17 24.29
N ARG A 4 74.70 48.11 24.22
CA ARG A 4 73.55 48.04 23.34
C ARG A 4 73.96 48.14 21.90
N HIS A 5 73.83 47.06 21.13
CA HIS A 5 73.98 47.12 19.69
C HIS A 5 72.80 47.90 19.14
N VAL A 6 72.96 49.08 18.68
CA VAL A 6 71.97 49.84 17.93
C VAL A 6 72.04 49.35 16.48
N MET A 7 70.98 48.69 16.05
CA MET A 7 70.87 48.32 14.64
C MET A 7 70.80 49.56 13.76
N PRO A 8 71.48 49.56 12.62
CA PRO A 8 71.36 50.68 11.67
C PRO A 8 69.91 50.78 11.12
N PRO A 9 69.50 52.03 10.78
CA PRO A 9 68.15 52.21 10.20
C PRO A 9 68.00 51.40 8.88
N ALA A 10 66.90 50.74 8.71
CA ALA A 10 66.64 49.96 7.50
C ALA A 10 66.63 50.87 6.25
N ASN A 11 67.22 50.39 5.18
CA ASN A 11 67.25 51.11 3.89
C ASN A 11 65.76 51.19 3.40
N PRO A 12 65.33 52.43 2.95
CA PRO A 12 63.94 52.66 2.50
C PRO A 12 63.47 51.65 1.43
N GLU A 13 64.38 51.27 0.56
CA GLU A 13 64.12 50.26 -0.48
C GLU A 13 63.78 48.84 0.12
N GLN A 14 64.45 48.51 1.22
CA GLN A 14 64.12 47.25 1.94
C GLN A 14 62.74 47.27 2.66
N GLU A 15 62.38 48.47 3.18
CA GLU A 15 61.05 48.61 3.82
C GLU A 15 59.96 48.57 2.79
N GLU A 16 60.12 49.11 1.61
CA GLU A 16 59.11 49.00 0.53
C GLU A 16 58.95 47.57 0.05
N LEU A 17 59.98 46.83 -0.19
CA LEU A 17 60.01 45.44 -0.51
C LEU A 17 59.32 44.57 0.58
N LEU A 18 59.49 44.87 1.83
CA LEU A 18 58.84 44.21 2.94
C LEU A 18 57.34 44.50 2.99
N ARG A 19 56.95 45.73 2.70
CA ARG A 19 55.51 46.11 2.60
C ARG A 19 54.84 45.42 1.44
N GLU A 20 55.42 45.33 0.29
CA GLU A 20 54.89 44.60 -0.86
C GLU A 20 54.77 43.14 -0.58
N ARG A 21 55.77 42.50 0.01
CA ARG A 21 55.72 41.07 0.41
C ARG A 21 54.63 40.83 1.45
N ARG A 22 54.40 41.73 2.39
CA ARG A 22 53.33 41.62 3.39
C ARG A 22 51.95 41.75 2.74
N SER A 23 51.78 42.71 1.81
CA SER A 23 50.51 42.90 1.09
C SER A 23 50.16 41.70 0.22
N ALA A 24 51.14 41.19 -0.53
CA ALA A 24 50.97 39.98 -1.35
C ALA A 24 50.63 38.74 -0.51
N ARG A 25 51.25 38.57 0.66
CA ARG A 25 50.89 37.47 1.60
C ARG A 25 49.48 37.62 2.14
N MET A 26 49.02 38.83 2.46
CA MET A 26 47.67 39.10 2.93
C MET A 26 46.63 38.84 1.84
N GLN A 27 46.91 39.26 0.59
CA GLN A 27 46.06 38.98 -0.55
C GLN A 27 45.93 37.48 -0.80
N ARG A 28 47.01 36.71 -0.82
CA ARG A 28 47.00 35.24 -0.96
C ARG A 28 46.21 34.58 0.16
N ARG A 29 46.32 35.04 1.41
CA ARG A 29 45.52 34.50 2.54
C ARG A 29 44.02 34.82 2.38
N LYS A 30 43.64 36.01 1.88
CA LYS A 30 42.24 36.34 1.60
C LYS A 30 41.67 35.50 0.47
N GLN A 31 42.44 35.31 -0.61
CA GLN A 31 42.04 34.45 -1.73
C GLN A 31 41.86 32.97 -1.29
N SER A 32 42.80 32.43 -0.51
CA SER A 32 42.72 31.07 -0.03
C SER A 32 41.51 30.82 0.92
N ARG A 33 41.20 31.82 1.76
CA ARG A 33 40.00 31.75 2.62
C ARG A 33 38.71 31.76 1.79
N ARG A 34 38.62 32.65 0.78
CA ARG A 34 37.46 32.71 -0.13
C ARG A 34 37.31 31.40 -0.91
N ALA A 35 38.40 30.87 -1.46
CA ALA A 35 38.40 29.61 -2.17
C ALA A 35 37.93 28.44 -1.27
N ARG A 36 38.37 28.37 -0.02
CA ARG A 36 37.91 27.36 0.94
C ARG A 36 36.43 27.53 1.27
N LEU A 37 35.93 28.73 1.48
CA LEU A 37 34.51 28.98 1.75
C LEU A 37 33.63 28.56 0.59
N ILE A 38 34.04 28.84 -0.65
CA ILE A 38 33.35 28.43 -1.86
C ILE A 38 33.35 26.88 -1.94
N LEU A 39 34.53 26.27 -1.74
CA LEU A 39 34.66 24.81 -1.77
C LEU A 39 33.76 24.11 -0.71
N TRP A 40 33.78 24.60 0.51
CA TRP A 40 32.93 24.05 1.56
C TRP A 40 31.43 24.31 1.31
N GLY A 41 31.10 25.46 0.73
CA GLY A 41 29.72 25.78 0.32
C GLY A 41 29.23 24.86 -0.78
N THR A 42 30.03 24.57 -1.80
CA THR A 42 29.66 23.65 -2.88
C THR A 42 29.55 22.21 -2.40
N ILE A 43 30.45 21.75 -1.54
CA ILE A 43 30.37 20.40 -0.94
C ILE A 43 29.11 20.31 -0.08
N GLY A 44 28.82 21.28 0.76
CA GLY A 44 27.63 21.29 1.60
C GLY A 44 26.34 21.26 0.79
N SER A 45 26.23 22.08 -0.26
CA SER A 45 25.05 22.10 -1.14
C SER A 45 24.86 20.77 -1.90
N SER A 46 25.97 20.15 -2.34
CA SER A 46 25.91 18.84 -3.00
C SER A 46 25.40 17.73 -2.06
N ILE A 47 25.83 17.72 -0.81
CA ILE A 47 25.37 16.75 0.20
C ILE A 47 23.87 16.93 0.45
N VAL A 48 23.39 18.17 0.60
CA VAL A 48 21.95 18.45 0.80
C VAL A 48 21.15 17.99 -0.42
N LEU A 49 21.62 18.26 -1.63
CA LEU A 49 20.95 17.85 -2.86
C LEU A 49 20.87 16.32 -2.97
N LEU A 50 21.96 15.62 -2.70
CA LEU A 50 21.98 14.14 -2.69
C LEU A 50 21.06 13.57 -1.61
N GLY A 51 20.99 14.21 -0.45
CA GLY A 51 20.05 13.83 0.62
C GLY A 51 18.60 13.98 0.19
N LEU A 52 18.25 15.07 -0.49
CA LEU A 52 16.90 15.28 -1.03
C LEU A 52 16.55 14.27 -2.12
N ILE A 53 17.46 13.99 -3.04
CA ILE A 53 17.26 12.98 -4.08
C ILE A 53 17.05 11.59 -3.45
N GLY A 54 17.87 11.23 -2.48
CA GLY A 54 17.74 9.98 -1.73
C GLY A 54 16.41 9.88 -0.99
N PHE A 55 15.96 10.96 -0.36
CA PHE A 55 14.67 11.02 0.32
C PHE A 55 13.50 10.86 -0.66
N ILE A 56 13.54 11.56 -1.81
CA ILE A 56 12.51 11.44 -2.85
C ILE A 56 12.50 10.00 -3.40
N PHE A 57 13.67 9.44 -3.70
CA PHE A 57 13.80 8.07 -4.18
C PHE A 57 13.23 7.05 -3.18
N TRP A 58 13.54 7.22 -1.89
CA TRP A 58 12.99 6.38 -0.82
C TRP A 58 11.45 6.44 -0.77
N ASN A 59 10.88 7.65 -0.88
CA ASN A 59 9.42 7.79 -0.90
C ASN A 59 8.79 7.14 -2.14
N ILE A 60 9.40 7.31 -3.33
CA ILE A 60 8.93 6.66 -4.56
C ILE A 60 9.02 5.14 -4.44
N GLN A 61 10.12 4.60 -3.91
CA GLN A 61 10.27 3.16 -3.69
C GLN A 61 9.25 2.64 -2.68
N SER A 62 8.94 3.41 -1.64
CA SER A 62 7.90 3.04 -0.68
C SER A 62 6.52 2.93 -1.34
N LEU A 63 6.17 3.85 -2.23
CA LEU A 63 4.93 3.80 -3.01
C LEU A 63 4.90 2.59 -3.97
N LEU A 64 5.98 2.36 -4.72
CA LEU A 64 6.08 1.23 -5.66
C LEU A 64 6.07 -0.13 -4.95
N ASN A 65 6.71 -0.23 -3.78
CA ASN A 65 6.68 -1.46 -2.97
C ASN A 65 5.29 -1.72 -2.38
N HIS A 66 4.49 -0.67 -2.21
CA HIS A 66 3.11 -0.80 -1.75
C HIS A 66 2.23 -1.51 -2.78
N ASP A 67 2.30 -1.08 -4.05
CA ASP A 67 1.60 -1.73 -5.17
C ASP A 67 2.04 -3.20 -5.36
N ALA A 68 3.32 -3.51 -5.02
CA ALA A 68 3.82 -4.88 -5.05
C ALA A 68 3.32 -5.74 -3.89
N ALA A 69 2.95 -5.14 -2.75
CA ALA A 69 2.41 -5.86 -1.59
C ALA A 69 0.93 -6.23 -1.76
N TYR A 70 0.18 -5.43 -2.51
CA TYR A 70 -1.24 -5.61 -2.78
C TYR A 70 -1.53 -5.38 -4.27
N PRO A 71 -1.22 -6.39 -5.12
CA PRO A 71 -1.38 -6.28 -6.57
C PRO A 71 -2.86 -6.18 -6.97
N ILE A 72 -3.11 -5.73 -8.19
CA ILE A 72 -4.43 -5.85 -8.80
C ILE A 72 -4.75 -7.34 -8.93
N THR A 73 -5.82 -7.78 -8.30
CA THR A 73 -6.30 -9.17 -8.33
C THR A 73 -7.58 -9.24 -9.14
N ASN A 74 -7.60 -10.01 -10.22
CA ASN A 74 -8.75 -10.14 -11.12
C ASN A 74 -9.33 -8.78 -11.59
N ASN A 75 -8.49 -7.79 -11.88
CA ASN A 75 -8.89 -6.41 -12.21
C ASN A 75 -9.52 -5.60 -11.05
N VAL A 76 -9.44 -6.09 -9.82
CA VAL A 76 -9.84 -5.35 -8.63
C VAL A 76 -8.62 -4.65 -8.03
N SER A 77 -8.65 -3.33 -7.98
CA SER A 77 -7.58 -2.52 -7.40
C SER A 77 -7.66 -2.47 -5.88
N CYS A 78 -6.49 -2.27 -5.24
CA CYS A 78 -6.38 -1.89 -3.85
C CYS A 78 -6.02 -0.40 -3.79
N ASP A 79 -6.99 0.45 -3.47
CA ASP A 79 -6.84 1.90 -3.52
C ASP A 79 -6.62 2.48 -2.10
N SER A 80 -5.87 3.56 -2.01
CA SER A 80 -5.56 4.21 -0.72
C SER A 80 -6.77 4.83 -0.01
N VAL A 81 -7.90 4.92 -0.70
CA VAL A 81 -9.17 5.40 -0.17
C VAL A 81 -10.30 4.47 -0.60
N SER A 82 -11.30 4.32 0.27
CA SER A 82 -12.54 3.65 -0.07
C SER A 82 -13.39 4.53 -0.99
N HIS A 83 -14.09 3.93 -1.94
CA HIS A 83 -14.94 4.62 -2.91
C HIS A 83 -16.40 4.58 -2.47
N SER A 84 -17.09 5.70 -2.60
CA SER A 84 -18.51 5.82 -2.27
C SER A 84 -19.42 5.98 -3.49
N THR A 85 -18.85 6.12 -4.70
CA THR A 85 -19.61 6.38 -5.94
C THR A 85 -20.44 5.17 -6.34
N TYR A 86 -19.84 3.98 -6.29
CA TYR A 86 -20.55 2.71 -6.42
C TYR A 86 -20.36 1.93 -5.13
N HIS A 87 -21.41 1.83 -4.32
CA HIS A 87 -21.36 1.22 -3.00
C HIS A 87 -22.57 0.32 -2.80
N ILE A 88 -22.34 -0.98 -2.90
CA ILE A 88 -23.36 -2.01 -2.69
C ILE A 88 -22.85 -3.08 -1.73
N HIS A 89 -23.74 -3.94 -1.26
CA HIS A 89 -23.43 -5.02 -0.35
C HIS A 89 -24.01 -6.35 -0.86
N ALA A 90 -23.25 -7.42 -0.73
CA ALA A 90 -23.71 -8.78 -0.89
C ALA A 90 -23.39 -9.57 0.37
N HIS A 91 -24.08 -10.70 0.56
CA HIS A 91 -23.82 -11.58 1.70
C HIS A 91 -23.40 -12.96 1.21
N VAL A 92 -22.37 -13.53 1.79
CA VAL A 92 -21.92 -14.88 1.50
C VAL A 92 -21.90 -15.76 2.76
N THR A 93 -22.53 -16.91 2.68
CA THR A 93 -22.45 -17.97 3.68
C THR A 93 -21.82 -19.21 3.06
N MET A 94 -20.91 -19.85 3.76
CA MET A 94 -20.19 -21.01 3.25
C MET A 94 -20.29 -22.18 4.20
N TYR A 95 -20.51 -23.39 3.65
CA TYR A 95 -20.56 -24.63 4.40
C TYR A 95 -19.67 -25.69 3.76
N ILE A 96 -18.89 -26.38 4.58
CA ILE A 96 -18.05 -27.49 4.15
C ILE A 96 -18.38 -28.70 5.02
N ASN A 97 -18.86 -29.77 4.39
CA ASN A 97 -19.33 -31.00 5.07
C ASN A 97 -20.34 -30.71 6.21
N GLY A 98 -21.29 -29.81 5.93
CA GLY A 98 -22.34 -29.42 6.87
C GLY A 98 -21.88 -28.53 8.02
N LYS A 99 -20.67 -27.99 7.98
CA LYS A 99 -20.14 -27.04 8.98
C LYS A 99 -19.99 -25.67 8.38
N SER A 100 -20.42 -24.64 9.10
CA SER A 100 -20.22 -23.25 8.69
C SER A 100 -18.74 -22.91 8.65
N VAL A 101 -18.36 -22.18 7.62
CA VAL A 101 -17.04 -21.55 7.48
C VAL A 101 -17.22 -20.04 7.61
N THR A 102 -16.52 -19.47 8.55
CA THR A 102 -16.57 -18.02 8.79
C THR A 102 -15.78 -17.27 7.72
N VAL A 103 -16.41 -16.31 7.07
CA VAL A 103 -15.69 -15.30 6.29
C VAL A 103 -15.01 -14.34 7.28
N LEU A 104 -13.72 -14.15 7.11
CA LEU A 104 -12.93 -13.38 8.08
C LEU A 104 -13.16 -11.87 7.93
N PRO A 105 -13.08 -11.11 9.02
CA PRO A 105 -13.05 -9.66 8.94
C PRO A 105 -11.71 -9.19 8.36
N GLY A 106 -11.73 -8.08 7.63
CA GLY A 106 -10.52 -7.46 7.09
C GLY A 106 -9.98 -8.10 5.81
N VAL A 107 -10.70 -9.08 5.21
CA VAL A 107 -10.38 -9.52 3.84
C VAL A 107 -10.52 -8.33 2.91
N GLY A 108 -9.52 -8.09 2.06
CA GLY A 108 -9.50 -6.95 1.14
C GLY A 108 -9.08 -5.61 1.78
N ILE A 109 -8.70 -5.61 3.06
CA ILE A 109 -8.14 -4.42 3.72
C ILE A 109 -6.67 -4.68 4.07
N ALA A 110 -5.77 -3.87 3.55
CA ALA A 110 -4.35 -3.99 3.84
C ALA A 110 -4.08 -3.98 5.36
N LEU A 111 -3.23 -4.88 5.85
CA LEU A 111 -2.96 -5.04 7.29
C LEU A 111 -2.40 -3.78 7.96
N ASP A 112 -1.73 -2.93 7.19
CA ASP A 112 -1.19 -1.64 7.63
C ASP A 112 -2.19 -0.48 7.38
N GLY A 113 -3.39 -0.78 6.87
CA GLY A 113 -4.42 0.20 6.56
C GLY A 113 -4.12 1.08 5.35
N SER A 114 -3.14 0.72 4.53
CA SER A 114 -2.63 1.54 3.45
C SER A 114 -3.50 1.52 2.19
N CYS A 115 -4.27 0.45 1.97
CA CYS A 115 -5.24 0.38 0.89
C CYS A 115 -6.44 -0.53 1.19
N TYR A 116 -7.50 -0.34 0.40
CA TYR A 116 -8.74 -1.12 0.42
C TYR A 116 -8.99 -1.65 -0.99
N TYR A 117 -9.10 -2.97 -1.13
CA TYR A 117 -9.65 -3.54 -2.35
C TYR A 117 -11.10 -3.08 -2.51
N TRP A 118 -11.55 -2.91 -3.74
CA TRP A 118 -12.95 -2.55 -4.01
C TRP A 118 -13.96 -3.57 -3.48
N MET A 119 -13.48 -4.76 -3.12
CA MET A 119 -14.26 -5.80 -2.45
C MET A 119 -13.57 -6.17 -1.13
N HIS A 120 -14.25 -5.96 -0.02
CA HIS A 120 -13.68 -6.21 1.30
C HIS A 120 -14.73 -6.53 2.36
N THR A 121 -14.27 -6.95 3.55
CA THR A 121 -15.12 -7.24 4.70
C THR A 121 -14.68 -6.46 5.93
N HIS A 122 -15.63 -5.96 6.72
CA HIS A 122 -15.34 -5.31 8.01
C HIS A 122 -15.53 -6.24 9.21
N ALA A 123 -16.46 -7.18 9.11
CA ALA A 123 -16.83 -8.10 10.18
C ALA A 123 -16.87 -9.55 9.69
N SER A 124 -17.07 -10.50 10.62
CA SER A 124 -17.22 -11.92 10.33
C SER A 124 -18.67 -12.34 10.09
N ASP A 125 -19.48 -11.43 9.58
CA ASP A 125 -20.90 -11.58 9.33
C ASP A 125 -21.24 -12.03 7.90
N GLY A 126 -20.22 -12.18 7.05
CA GLY A 126 -20.38 -12.59 5.65
C GLY A 126 -20.76 -11.46 4.71
N ILE A 127 -20.83 -10.21 5.17
CA ILE A 127 -21.13 -9.06 4.30
C ILE A 127 -19.88 -8.70 3.53
N ILE A 128 -19.98 -8.70 2.21
CA ILE A 128 -19.00 -8.19 1.28
C ILE A 128 -19.41 -6.75 0.93
N HIS A 129 -18.54 -5.79 1.27
CA HIS A 129 -18.65 -4.42 0.80
C HIS A 129 -18.03 -4.33 -0.60
N ILE A 130 -18.75 -3.73 -1.52
CA ILE A 130 -18.33 -3.49 -2.89
C ILE A 130 -18.32 -1.98 -3.12
N GLU A 131 -17.14 -1.41 -3.04
CA GLU A 131 -16.90 0.04 -3.03
C GLU A 131 -15.92 0.39 -4.15
N ALA A 132 -16.44 0.80 -5.31
CA ALA A 132 -15.66 1.05 -6.51
C ALA A 132 -15.89 2.46 -7.08
N PRO A 133 -14.97 2.99 -7.91
CA PRO A 133 -15.18 4.28 -8.60
C PRO A 133 -16.43 4.29 -9.48
N GLU A 134 -16.74 3.14 -10.07
CA GLU A 134 -17.92 2.90 -10.92
C GLU A 134 -18.33 1.42 -10.87
N ASN A 135 -19.41 1.05 -11.54
CA ASN A 135 -19.81 -0.36 -11.63
C ASN A 135 -18.88 -1.14 -12.57
N HIS A 136 -18.08 -2.04 -12.02
CA HIS A 136 -17.13 -2.91 -12.73
C HIS A 136 -17.62 -4.35 -12.90
N ASN A 137 -18.89 -4.64 -12.65
CA ASN A 137 -19.44 -6.01 -12.65
C ASN A 137 -18.63 -6.98 -11.79
N LEU A 138 -18.23 -6.53 -10.59
CA LEU A 138 -17.42 -7.29 -9.66
C LEU A 138 -18.16 -8.58 -9.24
N SER A 139 -17.43 -9.68 -9.18
CA SER A 139 -17.97 -11.02 -9.05
C SER A 139 -17.53 -11.70 -7.74
N LEU A 140 -18.20 -12.80 -7.40
CA LEU A 140 -17.86 -13.57 -6.21
C LEU A 140 -16.44 -14.14 -6.27
N ASP A 141 -16.00 -14.60 -7.43
CA ASP A 141 -14.64 -15.14 -7.60
C ASP A 141 -13.57 -14.05 -7.45
N ASP A 142 -13.84 -12.78 -7.79
CA ASP A 142 -12.94 -11.66 -7.50
C ASP A 142 -12.67 -11.55 -5.99
N PHE A 143 -13.74 -11.55 -5.19
CA PHE A 143 -13.60 -11.51 -3.72
C PHE A 143 -12.89 -12.75 -3.17
N LEU A 144 -13.25 -13.93 -3.66
CA LEU A 144 -12.65 -15.19 -3.20
C LEU A 144 -11.17 -15.28 -3.57
N ASN A 145 -10.77 -14.76 -4.74
CA ASN A 145 -9.37 -14.68 -5.16
C ASN A 145 -8.58 -13.72 -4.30
N ILE A 146 -9.12 -12.51 -4.00
CA ILE A 146 -8.51 -11.58 -3.05
C ILE A 146 -8.25 -12.30 -1.71
N TRP A 147 -9.26 -12.95 -1.14
CA TRP A 147 -9.11 -13.68 0.11
C TRP A 147 -8.05 -14.78 0.03
N TYR A 148 -8.11 -15.60 -1.01
CA TYR A 148 -7.26 -16.77 -1.18
C TYR A 148 -5.80 -16.41 -1.44
N GLN A 149 -5.53 -15.40 -2.23
CA GLN A 149 -4.17 -15.02 -2.67
C GLN A 149 -3.52 -14.01 -1.74
N ASP A 150 -4.23 -12.97 -1.37
CA ASP A 150 -3.64 -11.79 -0.75
C ASP A 150 -3.80 -11.78 0.78
N PHE A 151 -4.79 -12.52 1.31
CA PHE A 151 -5.11 -12.51 2.74
C PHE A 151 -5.02 -13.88 3.46
N PRO A 152 -4.12 -14.79 3.06
CA PRO A 152 -4.00 -16.08 3.75
C PRO A 152 -3.49 -15.94 5.19
N LYS A 153 -2.90 -14.82 5.54
CA LYS A 153 -2.37 -14.51 6.89
C LYS A 153 -3.46 -14.15 7.90
N LEU A 154 -4.64 -13.71 7.44
CA LEU A 154 -5.76 -13.41 8.35
C LEU A 154 -6.32 -14.66 9.02
N GLY A 155 -6.17 -15.83 8.38
CA GLY A 155 -6.66 -17.11 8.91
C GLY A 155 -6.78 -18.17 7.81
N PRO A 156 -7.25 -19.37 8.16
CA PRO A 156 -7.34 -20.47 7.21
C PRO A 156 -8.38 -20.17 6.13
N VAL A 157 -7.92 -20.05 4.89
CA VAL A 157 -8.77 -20.01 3.71
C VAL A 157 -9.11 -21.45 3.28
N PRO A 158 -10.38 -21.78 3.01
CA PRO A 158 -10.76 -23.13 2.63
C PRO A 158 -10.09 -23.57 1.31
N ARG A 159 -9.28 -24.63 1.38
CA ARG A 159 -8.63 -25.18 0.17
C ARG A 159 -9.62 -25.70 -0.86
N GLN A 160 -10.82 -26.02 -0.43
CA GLN A 160 -11.93 -26.50 -1.28
C GLN A 160 -12.38 -25.44 -2.28
N LEU A 161 -12.09 -24.15 -2.07
CA LEU A 161 -12.39 -23.08 -3.02
C LEU A 161 -11.74 -23.32 -4.40
N ASN A 162 -10.64 -24.08 -4.45
CA ASN A 162 -9.98 -24.48 -5.71
C ASN A 162 -10.45 -25.86 -6.22
N GLN A 163 -11.60 -26.35 -5.78
CA GLN A 163 -12.16 -27.64 -6.18
C GLN A 163 -13.54 -27.45 -6.79
N THR A 164 -13.90 -28.30 -7.74
CA THR A 164 -15.25 -28.38 -8.29
C THR A 164 -16.18 -29.16 -7.33
N GLY A 165 -17.47 -29.13 -7.59
CA GLY A 165 -18.47 -29.87 -6.79
C GLY A 165 -19.17 -29.04 -5.71
N TRP A 166 -18.98 -27.72 -5.74
CA TRP A 166 -19.77 -26.80 -4.94
C TRP A 166 -21.20 -26.69 -5.45
N LYS A 167 -22.13 -26.56 -4.54
CA LYS A 167 -23.48 -26.10 -4.81
C LYS A 167 -23.58 -24.65 -4.41
N ILE A 168 -23.89 -23.77 -5.36
CA ILE A 168 -23.99 -22.34 -5.16
C ILE A 168 -25.43 -21.91 -5.33
N TYR A 169 -25.98 -21.28 -4.32
CA TYR A 169 -27.32 -20.73 -4.32
C TYR A 169 -27.23 -19.20 -4.31
N VAL A 170 -28.01 -18.57 -5.15
CA VAL A 170 -28.16 -17.11 -5.15
C VAL A 170 -29.62 -16.78 -4.86
N ASN A 171 -29.86 -16.03 -3.82
CA ASN A 171 -31.19 -15.66 -3.35
C ASN A 171 -32.09 -16.89 -3.19
N GLY A 172 -31.54 -17.98 -2.61
CA GLY A 172 -32.20 -19.26 -2.36
C GLY A 172 -32.35 -20.17 -3.58
N LYS A 173 -31.90 -19.77 -4.77
CA LYS A 173 -31.99 -20.56 -6.00
C LYS A 173 -30.68 -21.22 -6.37
N LEU A 174 -30.66 -22.55 -6.52
CA LEU A 174 -29.48 -23.30 -6.97
C LEU A 174 -29.09 -22.87 -8.39
N ARG A 175 -27.82 -22.52 -8.57
CA ARG A 175 -27.21 -22.20 -9.85
C ARG A 175 -26.53 -23.45 -10.42
N THR A 176 -27.25 -24.17 -11.29
CA THR A 176 -26.75 -25.41 -11.92
C THR A 176 -25.77 -25.16 -13.06
N ASP A 177 -25.67 -23.94 -13.51
CA ASP A 177 -24.73 -23.46 -14.52
C ASP A 177 -23.31 -23.19 -13.94
N LEU A 178 -23.16 -22.98 -12.63
CA LEU A 178 -21.90 -22.74 -11.95
C LEU A 178 -21.25 -24.06 -11.50
N THR A 179 -20.50 -24.69 -12.40
CA THR A 179 -19.86 -26.00 -12.16
C THR A 179 -18.35 -25.95 -11.93
N ALA A 180 -17.73 -24.81 -12.21
CA ALA A 180 -16.30 -24.61 -11.96
C ALA A 180 -15.99 -24.50 -10.46
N ALA A 181 -14.71 -24.53 -10.10
CA ALA A 181 -14.27 -24.18 -8.75
C ALA A 181 -14.61 -22.72 -8.43
N PRO A 182 -14.98 -22.37 -7.19
CA PRO A 182 -15.39 -21.02 -6.82
C PRO A 182 -14.39 -19.90 -7.20
N LEU A 183 -13.10 -20.20 -7.21
CA LEU A 183 -12.07 -19.24 -7.65
C LEU A 183 -12.07 -18.96 -9.16
N ASN A 184 -12.91 -19.65 -9.94
CA ASN A 184 -12.98 -19.56 -11.40
C ASN A 184 -14.43 -19.45 -11.91
N ILE A 185 -15.35 -19.01 -11.07
CA ILE A 185 -16.73 -18.78 -11.48
C ILE A 185 -16.93 -17.29 -11.71
N GLU A 186 -17.55 -16.91 -12.81
CA GLU A 186 -18.00 -15.54 -13.05
C GLU A 186 -19.44 -15.42 -12.50
N LEU A 187 -19.57 -15.05 -11.22
CA LEU A 187 -20.84 -14.73 -10.61
C LEU A 187 -20.87 -13.26 -10.19
N PRO A 188 -21.31 -12.34 -11.07
CA PRO A 188 -21.46 -10.95 -10.73
C PRO A 188 -22.38 -10.77 -9.51
N LEU A 189 -21.99 -9.92 -8.58
CA LEU A 189 -22.76 -9.63 -7.37
C LEU A 189 -23.60 -8.37 -7.56
N ALA A 190 -24.88 -8.48 -7.31
CA ALA A 190 -25.80 -7.35 -7.25
C ALA A 190 -26.04 -6.91 -5.79
N SER A 191 -26.58 -5.68 -5.65
CA SER A 191 -26.98 -5.20 -4.32
C SER A 191 -27.94 -6.15 -3.63
N HIS A 192 -27.59 -6.52 -2.40
CA HIS A 192 -28.35 -7.41 -1.52
C HIS A 192 -28.47 -8.86 -2.03
N ASP A 193 -27.56 -9.30 -2.91
CA ASP A 193 -27.47 -10.73 -3.21
C ASP A 193 -27.08 -11.55 -1.97
N ILE A 194 -27.79 -12.65 -1.77
CA ILE A 194 -27.52 -13.62 -0.70
C ILE A 194 -26.98 -14.88 -1.37
N VAL A 195 -25.70 -15.11 -1.22
CA VAL A 195 -25.02 -16.26 -1.78
C VAL A 195 -24.78 -17.31 -0.69
N THR A 196 -25.20 -18.54 -0.95
CA THR A 196 -24.89 -19.68 -0.10
C THR A 196 -24.10 -20.70 -0.88
N MET A 197 -22.97 -21.12 -0.32
CA MET A 197 -22.04 -22.07 -0.92
C MET A 197 -21.95 -23.35 -0.07
N GLU A 198 -22.14 -24.52 -0.67
CA GLU A 198 -22.03 -25.81 0.00
C GLU A 198 -21.04 -26.72 -0.71
N PHE A 199 -20.14 -27.34 0.05
CA PHE A 199 -19.22 -28.37 -0.43
C PHE A 199 -19.32 -29.65 0.40
N GLY A 200 -19.45 -30.79 -0.28
CA GLY A 200 -19.56 -32.11 0.36
C GLY A 200 -20.94 -32.37 0.97
N ALA A 201 -20.98 -32.85 2.21
CA ALA A 201 -22.25 -33.12 2.87
C ALA A 201 -23.07 -31.83 3.06
N PRO A 202 -24.39 -31.88 2.79
CA PRO A 202 -25.24 -30.70 2.88
C PRO A 202 -25.35 -30.20 4.33
N TYR A 203 -25.63 -28.94 4.50
CA TYR A 203 -25.96 -28.35 5.79
C TYR A 203 -27.33 -28.93 6.27
N PRO A 204 -27.45 -29.30 7.55
CA PRO A 204 -28.62 -30.01 8.04
C PRO A 204 -29.90 -29.17 8.15
N ARG A 205 -29.82 -27.87 7.92
CA ARG A 205 -30.97 -26.95 7.92
C ARG A 205 -31.26 -26.46 6.51
N PRO A 206 -32.52 -26.20 6.16
CA PRO A 206 -32.84 -25.56 4.90
C PRO A 206 -32.07 -24.23 4.79
N LEU A 207 -31.36 -24.04 3.68
CA LEU A 207 -30.73 -22.79 3.35
C LEU A 207 -31.80 -21.85 2.83
N ASP A 208 -32.26 -20.98 3.69
CA ASP A 208 -33.30 -20.04 3.36
C ASP A 208 -32.73 -18.63 3.28
N ALA A 209 -32.59 -18.15 2.06
CA ALA A 209 -32.17 -16.76 1.82
C ALA A 209 -33.17 -15.76 2.45
N SER A 210 -34.41 -16.16 2.71
CA SER A 210 -35.39 -15.34 3.38
C SER A 210 -35.10 -15.12 4.87
N THR A 211 -34.21 -15.90 5.46
CA THR A 211 -33.84 -15.77 6.89
C THR A 211 -32.74 -14.77 7.16
N TYR A 212 -31.98 -14.39 6.13
CA TYR A 212 -30.96 -13.34 6.27
C TYR A 212 -31.54 -11.96 5.95
N HIS A 213 -31.31 -11.02 6.85
CA HIS A 213 -31.72 -9.62 6.69
C HIS A 213 -30.48 -8.73 6.80
N PHE A 214 -30.24 -7.93 5.77
CA PHE A 214 -29.21 -6.92 5.83
C PHE A 214 -29.51 -5.89 6.92
N PRO A 215 -28.50 -5.41 7.66
CA PRO A 215 -28.67 -4.32 8.59
C PRO A 215 -29.32 -3.08 7.92
N ALA A 216 -30.28 -2.45 8.57
CA ALA A 216 -31.05 -1.35 7.99
C ALA A 216 -30.20 -0.08 7.68
N ASN A 217 -29.02 0.01 8.23
CA ASN A 217 -28.09 1.11 8.04
C ASN A 217 -27.11 0.89 6.86
N LEU A 218 -27.19 -0.24 6.17
CA LEU A 218 -26.36 -0.45 4.97
C LEU A 218 -27.02 0.24 3.77
N PRO A 219 -26.27 1.05 2.99
CA PRO A 219 -26.77 1.65 1.76
C PRO A 219 -27.15 0.58 0.73
N GLN A 220 -28.11 0.91 -0.11
CA GLN A 220 -28.62 0.07 -1.20
C GLN A 220 -27.93 0.41 -2.50
#